data_f58f7d0eaf87180146f295a15e5323ac
#
_entry.id   f58f7d0eaf87180146f295a15e5323ac
#
_cell.length_a   1.000
_cell.length_b   1.000
_cell.length_c   1.000
_cell.angle_alpha   90.00
_cell.angle_beta   90.00
_cell.angle_gamma   90.00
#
_symmetry.space_group_name_H-M   'P 1'
#
loop_
_entity.id
_entity.type
_entity.pdbx_description
1 polymer ?
#
loop_
_entity_poly.entity_id
_entity_poly.type
_entity_poly.pdbx_seq_one_letter_code
_entity_poly.pdbx_strand_id
1 'polypeptide(L)'
;MIWDKKINEGINLANIKQQKKRNLQNERNRVRNSQVKSAIRTAVKKVLKTVEGKEQKEESVILETFKNFVKTIDTAAGKGIIKKETAARKKSRMAKKVNAAVAAKKTAWGPFE
;
A
#
# COMPACT_ATOMS: atom_id res chain seq x y z
N MET A 1 15.44 -32.85 38.68
CA MET A 1 15.32 -33.22 37.27
C MET A 1 13.89 -33.41 36.85
N ILE A 2 13.11 -34.23 37.53
CA ILE A 2 11.67 -34.32 37.28
C ILE A 2 10.95 -33.01 37.56
N TRP A 3 11.44 -32.24 38.54
CA TRP A 3 10.95 -30.92 38.88
C TRP A 3 11.06 -29.92 37.72
N ASP A 4 12.22 -29.89 37.10
CA ASP A 4 12.47 -28.97 35.99
C ASP A 4 11.55 -29.23 34.79
N LYS A 5 11.29 -30.51 34.54
CA LYS A 5 10.34 -30.88 33.47
C LYS A 5 8.93 -30.39 33.75
N LYS A 6 8.44 -30.57 34.99
CA LYS A 6 7.09 -30.14 35.36
C LYS A 6 6.94 -28.63 35.32
N ILE A 7 7.94 -27.92 35.83
CA ILE A 7 7.96 -26.45 35.80
C ILE A 7 8.02 -25.97 34.36
N ASN A 8 8.90 -26.56 33.56
CA ASN A 8 9.04 -26.20 32.14
C ASN A 8 7.77 -26.53 31.33
N GLU A 9 7.12 -27.66 31.62
CA GLU A 9 5.86 -28.01 30.95
C GLU A 9 4.74 -27.04 31.30
N GLY A 10 4.66 -26.61 32.59
CA GLY A 10 3.68 -25.61 32.99
C GLY A 10 3.91 -24.26 32.34
N ILE A 11 5.16 -23.81 32.30
CA ILE A 11 5.55 -22.54 31.65
C ILE A 11 5.31 -22.65 30.16
N ASN A 12 5.68 -23.79 29.53
CA ASN A 12 5.47 -24.00 28.10
C ASN A 12 4.00 -24.01 27.72
N LEU A 13 3.12 -24.56 28.55
CA LEU A 13 1.68 -24.56 28.31
C LEU A 13 1.12 -23.15 28.30
N ALA A 14 1.52 -22.32 29.28
CA ALA A 14 1.11 -20.91 29.33
C ALA A 14 1.64 -20.15 28.11
N ASN A 15 2.91 -20.35 27.77
CA ASN A 15 3.54 -19.72 26.61
C ASN A 15 2.91 -20.19 25.29
N ILE A 16 2.54 -21.45 25.19
CA ILE A 16 1.88 -21.99 24.00
C ILE A 16 0.52 -21.31 23.79
N LYS A 17 -0.27 -21.10 24.83
CA LYS A 17 -1.54 -20.41 24.72
C LYS A 17 -1.36 -18.96 24.26
N GLN A 18 -0.40 -18.24 24.85
CA GLN A 18 -0.08 -16.87 24.42
C GLN A 18 0.47 -16.85 23.01
N GLN A 19 1.35 -17.77 22.67
CA GLN A 19 1.91 -17.88 21.33
C GLN A 19 0.86 -18.19 20.28
N LYS A 20 -0.11 -19.09 20.60
CA LYS A 20 -1.23 -19.38 19.71
C LYS A 20 -2.05 -18.13 19.43
N LYS A 21 -2.37 -17.34 20.47
CA LYS A 21 -3.06 -16.06 20.29
C LYS A 21 -2.25 -15.09 19.44
N ARG A 22 -0.96 -14.94 19.73
CA ARG A 22 -0.07 -14.07 18.97
C ARG A 22 0.06 -14.55 17.53
N ASN A 23 0.19 -15.85 17.31
CA ASN A 23 0.30 -16.41 15.96
C ASN A 23 -0.96 -16.17 15.15
N LEU A 24 -2.14 -16.35 15.75
CA LEU A 24 -3.41 -16.04 15.09
C LEU A 24 -3.52 -14.56 14.76
N GLN A 25 -3.14 -13.71 15.69
CA GLN A 25 -3.17 -12.26 15.51
C GLN A 25 -2.17 -11.82 14.45
N ASN A 26 -0.94 -12.38 14.49
CA ASN A 26 0.09 -12.11 13.51
C ASN A 26 -0.33 -12.58 12.12
N GLU A 27 -0.97 -13.75 12.03
CA GLU A 27 -1.47 -14.28 10.77
C GLU A 27 -2.55 -13.36 10.17
N ARG A 28 -3.50 -12.92 10.97
CA ARG A 28 -4.54 -11.96 10.55
C ARG A 28 -3.93 -10.65 10.09
N ASN A 29 -2.96 -10.13 10.85
CA ASN A 29 -2.26 -8.89 10.51
C ASN A 29 -1.46 -9.06 9.23
N ARG A 30 -0.78 -10.20 9.06
CA ARG A 30 -0.01 -10.51 7.86
C ARG A 30 -0.90 -10.53 6.62
N VAL A 31 -2.05 -11.21 6.71
CA VAL A 31 -3.00 -11.28 5.61
C VAL A 31 -3.54 -9.90 5.27
N ARG A 32 -3.94 -9.14 6.29
CA ARG A 32 -4.43 -7.77 6.11
C ARG A 32 -3.38 -6.87 5.48
N ASN A 33 -2.14 -6.92 5.98
CA ASN A 33 -1.04 -6.12 5.46
C ASN A 33 -0.71 -6.50 4.02
N SER A 34 -0.72 -7.80 3.71
CA SER A 34 -0.50 -8.30 2.36
C SER A 34 -1.58 -7.80 1.40
N GLN A 35 -2.84 -7.82 1.82
CA GLN A 35 -3.95 -7.31 1.02
C GLN A 35 -3.81 -5.82 0.74
N VAL A 36 -3.42 -5.03 1.74
CA VAL A 36 -3.21 -3.59 1.57
C VAL A 36 -2.04 -3.31 0.63
N LYS A 37 -0.94 -4.03 0.78
CA LYS A 37 0.21 -3.90 -0.12
C LYS A 37 -0.16 -4.26 -1.56
N SER A 38 -0.95 -5.31 -1.75
CA SER A 38 -1.45 -5.71 -3.07
C SER A 38 -2.36 -4.64 -3.66
N ALA A 39 -3.23 -4.04 -2.85
CA ALA A 39 -4.10 -2.95 -3.28
C ALA A 39 -3.29 -1.74 -3.74
N ILE A 40 -2.21 -1.41 -3.04
CA ILE A 40 -1.31 -0.32 -3.42
C ILE A 40 -0.63 -0.63 -4.76
N ARG A 41 -0.12 -1.84 -4.94
CA ARG A 41 0.50 -2.25 -6.21
C ARG A 41 -0.50 -2.15 -7.37
N THR A 42 -1.74 -2.59 -7.15
CA THR A 42 -2.79 -2.51 -8.15
C THR A 42 -3.11 -1.05 -8.48
N ALA A 43 -3.20 -0.18 -7.48
CA ALA A 43 -3.44 1.24 -7.68
C ALA A 43 -2.31 1.90 -8.46
N VAL A 44 -1.05 1.56 -8.16
CA VAL A 44 0.13 2.03 -8.90
C VAL A 44 0.04 1.60 -10.36
N LYS A 45 -0.28 0.34 -10.62
CA LYS A 45 -0.42 -0.17 -11.98
C LYS A 45 -1.54 0.55 -12.75
N LYS A 46 -2.65 0.83 -12.10
CA LYS A 46 -3.76 1.58 -12.71
C LYS A 46 -3.32 2.99 -13.10
N VAL A 47 -2.62 3.69 -12.20
CA VAL A 47 -2.09 5.02 -12.49
C VAL A 47 -1.10 4.97 -13.65
N LEU A 48 -0.17 4.02 -13.64
CA LEU A 48 0.81 3.86 -14.71
C LEU A 48 0.14 3.56 -16.07
N LYS A 49 -0.90 2.74 -16.09
CA LYS A 49 -1.66 2.46 -17.31
C LYS A 49 -2.33 3.71 -17.85
N THR A 50 -2.86 4.57 -16.99
CA THR A 50 -3.50 5.80 -17.43
C THR A 50 -2.49 6.83 -17.95
N VAL A 51 -1.29 6.85 -17.37
CA VAL A 51 -0.23 7.80 -17.73
C VAL A 51 0.58 7.33 -18.95
N GLU A 52 0.98 6.06 -18.96
CA GLU A 52 1.88 5.49 -19.98
C GLU A 52 1.14 4.67 -21.04
N GLY A 53 -0.17 4.47 -20.88
CA GLY A 53 -0.96 3.69 -21.83
C GLY A 53 -0.99 4.32 -23.21
N LYS A 54 -0.98 3.44 -24.23
CA LYS A 54 -1.10 3.86 -25.64
C LYS A 54 -2.44 4.54 -25.93
N GLU A 55 -3.46 4.23 -25.12
CA GLU A 55 -4.74 4.90 -25.18
C GLU A 55 -4.63 6.14 -24.30
N GLN A 56 -4.71 7.31 -24.92
CA GLN A 56 -4.74 8.57 -24.20
C GLN A 56 -6.07 8.68 -23.46
N LYS A 57 -6.04 8.38 -22.18
CA LYS A 57 -7.22 8.55 -21.35
C LYS A 57 -7.38 10.02 -20.99
N GLU A 58 -8.61 10.41 -20.77
CA GLU A 58 -8.95 11.78 -20.40
C GLU A 58 -8.27 12.19 -19.09
N GLU A 59 -7.99 13.49 -18.97
CA GLU A 59 -7.39 14.08 -17.78
C GLU A 59 -8.18 13.72 -16.51
N SER A 60 -9.51 13.75 -16.60
CA SER A 60 -10.38 13.40 -15.48
C SER A 60 -10.14 11.98 -14.95
N VAL A 61 -9.94 11.02 -15.86
CA VAL A 61 -9.68 9.62 -15.49
C VAL A 61 -8.32 9.49 -14.81
N ILE A 62 -7.30 10.18 -15.30
CA ILE A 62 -5.97 10.20 -14.70
C ILE A 62 -6.03 10.76 -13.27
N LEU A 63 -6.70 11.89 -13.09
CA LEU A 63 -6.85 12.52 -11.78
C LEU A 63 -7.64 11.66 -10.80
N GLU A 64 -8.71 11.03 -11.27
CA GLU A 64 -9.53 10.14 -10.46
C GLU A 64 -8.71 8.93 -9.98
N THR A 65 -7.97 8.29 -10.89
CA THR A 65 -7.11 7.16 -10.57
C THR A 65 -6.03 7.56 -9.57
N PHE A 66 -5.46 8.75 -9.74
CA PHE A 66 -4.46 9.29 -8.82
C PHE A 66 -5.06 9.55 -7.44
N LYS A 67 -6.26 10.12 -7.35
CA LYS A 67 -6.96 10.32 -6.08
C LYS A 67 -7.18 9.01 -5.35
N ASN A 68 -7.62 7.97 -6.04
CA ASN A 68 -7.81 6.65 -5.48
C ASN A 68 -6.50 6.07 -4.95
N PHE A 69 -5.40 6.26 -5.69
CA PHE A 69 -4.07 5.87 -5.27
C PHE A 69 -3.64 6.57 -3.98
N VAL A 70 -3.84 7.89 -3.91
CA VAL A 70 -3.52 8.68 -2.72
C VAL A 70 -4.34 8.22 -1.52
N LYS A 71 -5.63 7.98 -1.68
CA LYS A 71 -6.49 7.45 -0.62
C LYS A 71 -5.98 6.11 -0.09
N THR A 72 -5.63 5.20 -0.99
CA THR A 72 -5.13 3.88 -0.62
C THR A 72 -3.83 3.98 0.18
N ILE A 73 -2.90 4.81 -0.27
CA ILE A 73 -1.62 5.02 0.41
C ILE A 73 -1.82 5.71 1.76
N ASP A 74 -2.63 6.75 1.82
CA ASP A 74 -2.89 7.48 3.07
C ASP A 74 -3.54 6.57 4.11
N THR A 75 -4.48 5.74 3.71
CA THR A 75 -5.11 4.75 4.58
C THR A 75 -4.08 3.76 5.11
N ALA A 76 -3.20 3.26 4.24
CA ALA A 76 -2.15 2.33 4.63
C ALA A 76 -1.15 2.97 5.60
N ALA A 77 -0.76 4.21 5.36
CA ALA A 77 0.13 4.97 6.23
C ALA A 77 -0.53 5.26 7.58
N GLY A 78 -1.82 5.60 7.58
CA GLY A 78 -2.59 5.81 8.79
C GLY A 78 -2.71 4.56 9.66
N LYS A 79 -2.80 3.38 9.03
CA LYS A 79 -2.84 2.11 9.74
C LYS A 79 -1.45 1.62 10.18
N GLY A 80 -0.38 2.30 9.78
CA GLY A 80 0.98 1.92 10.11
C GLY A 80 1.55 0.76 9.29
N ILE A 81 0.88 0.34 8.24
CA ILE A 81 1.34 -0.74 7.36
C ILE A 81 2.54 -0.28 6.54
N ILE A 82 2.54 0.97 6.13
CA ILE A 82 3.61 1.60 5.39
C ILE A 82 4.12 2.80 6.19
N LYS A 83 5.42 3.03 6.16
CA LYS A 83 6.02 4.21 6.79
C LYS A 83 5.55 5.47 6.05
N LYS A 84 5.33 6.54 6.79
CA LYS A 84 4.91 7.83 6.23
C LYS A 84 5.90 8.33 5.16
N GLU A 85 7.19 8.12 5.39
CA GLU A 85 8.23 8.49 4.43
C GLU A 85 8.10 7.76 3.10
N THR A 86 7.84 6.45 3.16
CA THR A 86 7.64 5.63 1.97
C THR A 86 6.39 6.07 1.22
N ALA A 87 5.31 6.35 1.95
CA ALA A 87 4.08 6.87 1.37
C ALA A 87 4.30 8.20 0.67
N ALA A 88 5.03 9.11 1.32
CA ALA A 88 5.36 10.42 0.74
C ALA A 88 6.20 10.28 -0.53
N ARG A 89 7.18 9.39 -0.55
CA ARG A 89 7.99 9.13 -1.74
C ARG A 89 7.15 8.62 -2.90
N LYS A 90 6.29 7.65 -2.65
CA LYS A 90 5.42 7.07 -3.68
C LYS A 90 4.46 8.11 -4.23
N LYS A 91 3.83 8.89 -3.37
CA LYS A 91 2.95 9.99 -3.78
C LYS A 91 3.69 10.99 -4.65
N SER A 92 4.86 11.43 -4.20
CA SER A 92 5.68 12.42 -4.92
C SER A 92 6.07 11.93 -6.31
N ARG A 93 6.56 10.70 -6.40
CA ARG A 93 6.94 10.09 -7.69
C ARG A 93 5.76 9.98 -8.64
N MET A 94 4.61 9.51 -8.14
CA MET A 94 3.40 9.39 -8.95
C MET A 94 2.84 10.76 -9.34
N ALA A 95 2.88 11.73 -8.44
CA ALA A 95 2.44 13.10 -8.73
C ALA A 95 3.25 13.70 -9.87
N LYS A 96 4.56 13.49 -9.89
CA LYS A 96 5.42 13.96 -10.99
C LYS A 96 5.00 13.34 -12.33
N LYS A 97 4.75 12.04 -12.35
CA LYS A 97 4.32 11.34 -13.57
C LYS A 97 2.96 11.82 -14.05
N VAL A 98 2.02 11.97 -13.11
CA VAL A 98 0.67 12.46 -13.42
C VAL A 98 0.71 13.90 -13.92
N ASN A 99 1.47 14.76 -13.27
CA ASN A 99 1.61 16.16 -13.67
C ASN A 99 2.27 16.28 -15.05
N ALA A 100 3.28 15.46 -15.32
CA ALA A 100 3.92 15.41 -16.62
C ALA A 100 2.95 14.97 -17.73
N ALA A 101 2.11 13.97 -17.44
CA ALA A 101 1.11 13.49 -18.39
C ALA A 101 0.02 14.55 -18.66
N VAL A 102 -0.44 15.21 -17.59
CA VAL A 102 -1.43 16.29 -17.70
C VAL A 102 -0.84 17.49 -18.45
N ALA A 103 0.40 17.86 -18.15
CA ALA A 103 1.10 18.95 -18.84
C ALA A 103 1.30 18.62 -20.33
N ALA A 104 1.65 17.38 -20.67
CA ALA A 104 1.77 16.94 -22.04
C ALA A 104 0.46 17.06 -22.81
N LYS A 105 -0.66 16.71 -22.18
CA LYS A 105 -1.99 16.89 -22.78
C LYS A 105 -2.34 18.35 -22.98
N LYS A 106 -2.04 19.20 -21.98
CA LYS A 106 -2.25 20.65 -22.09
C LYS A 106 -1.39 21.24 -23.19
N THR A 107 -0.14 20.81 -23.30
CA THR A 107 0.76 21.25 -24.35
C THR A 107 0.25 20.83 -25.72
N ALA A 108 -0.30 19.63 -25.83
CA ALA A 108 -0.90 19.15 -27.09
C ALA A 108 -2.14 19.97 -27.47
N TRP A 109 -2.86 20.52 -26.50
CA TRP A 109 -4.05 21.33 -26.74
C TRP A 109 -3.75 22.82 -26.86
N GLY A 110 -2.64 23.29 -26.29
CA GLY A 110 -2.35 24.69 -26.20
C GLY A 110 -1.17 25.25 -27.00
N PRO A 111 -0.57 24.55 -27.98
CA PRO A 111 0.58 25.09 -28.71
C PRO A 111 0.26 26.21 -29.68
N PHE A 112 -0.97 26.59 -29.76
CA PHE A 112 -1.46 27.57 -30.72
C PHE A 112 -1.68 28.95 -30.13
N GLU A 113 -1.29 29.10 -28.91
CA GLU A 113 -1.43 30.39 -28.22
C GLU A 113 -0.29 31.33 -28.52
#